data_32f1cc3a7aa9d68ee6bbb3be29f7c093
#
_entry.id   32f1cc3a7aa9d68ee6bbb3be29f7c093
#
_cell.length_a   1.000
_cell.length_b   1.000
_cell.length_c   1.000
_cell.angle_alpha   90.00
_cell.angle_beta   90.00
_cell.angle_gamma   90.00
#
_symmetry.space_group_name_H-M   'P 1'
#
loop_
_entity.id
_entity.type
_entity.pdbx_description
1 polymer ?
#
loop_
_entity_poly.entity_id
_entity_poly.type
_entity_poly.pdbx_seq_one_letter_code
_entity_poly.pdbx_strand_id
1 'polypeptide(L)'
;MGEKWRNEGKGSPAHGLSPRLQRAESALIIFAKAPIPGQVKTRLCPPLTPDEAASLHGSFVLDALERSQEAGRHGSVTVERFLACAPPADHVFFKIMEERHKVRLLRQTGDDLGVRMDQACKEVFALGYQRALLVGTDVPSLPASYYGQAISLLADHDLVLGPSLDGGYYLIGLKRPIPDLFRGIPWSTDQVFPLTRTKAEALGLKTALLPTCRDVDTLDDLLALVNEKGLSARSANALRLLASRLQSRTRT
;
A
#
# COMPACT_ATOMS: atom_id res chain seq x y z
N MET A 1 -51.80 38.67 52.61
CA MET A 1 -51.70 37.21 52.33
C MET A 1 -51.18 37.14 50.88
N GLY A 2 -49.93 36.83 50.72
CA GLY A 2 -49.27 36.79 49.43
C GLY A 2 -48.33 35.61 49.40
N GLU A 3 -48.64 34.56 48.68
CA GLU A 3 -47.81 33.38 48.50
C GLU A 3 -46.71 33.61 47.52
N LYS A 4 -45.47 33.36 47.95
CA LYS A 4 -44.25 33.38 47.14
C LYS A 4 -44.14 32.03 46.41
N TRP A 5 -44.22 32.02 45.08
CA TRP A 5 -43.79 30.91 44.25
C TRP A 5 -42.27 30.94 44.06
N ARG A 6 -41.59 29.91 44.60
CA ARG A 6 -40.18 29.64 44.30
C ARG A 6 -40.07 28.89 42.96
N ASN A 7 -39.38 29.47 42.06
CA ASN A 7 -39.07 28.88 40.77
C ASN A 7 -37.75 28.09 40.93
N GLU A 8 -37.86 26.75 41.08
CA GLU A 8 -36.67 25.87 41.07
C GLU A 8 -36.27 25.62 39.63
N GLY A 9 -35.14 26.22 39.22
CA GLY A 9 -34.50 26.01 37.93
C GLY A 9 -34.02 24.55 37.81
N LYS A 10 -34.69 23.75 37.00
CA LYS A 10 -34.15 22.48 36.54
C LYS A 10 -33.06 22.74 35.54
N GLY A 11 -31.81 22.44 35.95
CA GLY A 11 -30.66 22.45 35.06
C GLY A 11 -30.88 21.46 33.90
N SER A 12 -30.84 21.96 32.68
CA SER A 12 -30.76 21.12 31.48
C SER A 12 -29.49 20.28 31.51
N PRO A 13 -29.57 18.99 31.17
CA PRO A 13 -28.37 18.18 31.00
C PRO A 13 -27.54 18.71 29.82
N ALA A 14 -26.27 18.92 30.08
CA ALA A 14 -25.29 19.27 29.08
C ALA A 14 -25.40 18.32 27.89
N HIS A 15 -25.67 18.87 26.73
CA HIS A 15 -25.61 18.14 25.48
C HIS A 15 -24.22 17.54 25.34
N GLY A 16 -24.14 16.20 25.44
CA GLY A 16 -22.94 15.45 25.17
C GLY A 16 -22.40 15.85 23.81
N LEU A 17 -21.14 16.28 23.80
CA LEU A 17 -20.36 16.49 22.59
C LEU A 17 -20.43 15.22 21.77
N SER A 18 -21.02 15.30 20.60
CA SER A 18 -20.97 14.22 19.60
C SER A 18 -19.53 13.73 19.48
N PRO A 19 -19.27 12.41 19.46
CA PRO A 19 -17.93 11.91 19.30
C PRO A 19 -17.36 12.52 18.03
N ARG A 20 -16.32 13.35 18.15
CA ARG A 20 -15.54 13.81 17.01
C ARG A 20 -15.14 12.55 16.27
N LEU A 21 -15.59 12.38 15.04
CA LEU A 21 -15.06 11.39 14.13
C LEU A 21 -13.54 11.52 14.21
N GLN A 22 -12.89 10.56 14.84
CA GLN A 22 -11.43 10.58 14.97
C GLN A 22 -10.87 10.54 13.55
N ARG A 23 -10.25 11.66 13.16
CA ARG A 23 -9.57 11.76 11.87
C ARG A 23 -8.48 10.69 11.85
N ALA A 24 -8.35 9.97 10.75
CA ALA A 24 -7.29 8.98 10.59
C ALA A 24 -5.92 9.64 10.83
N GLU A 25 -5.11 9.06 11.71
CA GLU A 25 -3.76 9.54 12.00
C GLU A 25 -2.74 8.96 11.01
N SER A 26 -3.10 7.90 10.31
CA SER A 26 -2.20 7.17 9.43
C SER A 26 -2.73 7.18 7.99
N ALA A 27 -1.83 7.37 7.02
CA ALA A 27 -2.08 7.24 5.60
C ALA A 27 -1.47 5.93 5.08
N LEU A 28 -2.27 5.15 4.33
CA LEU A 28 -1.81 3.99 3.58
C LEU A 28 -1.85 4.33 2.08
N ILE A 29 -0.69 4.36 1.45
CA ILE A 29 -0.50 4.79 0.07
C ILE A 29 -0.14 3.57 -0.77
N ILE A 30 -1.04 3.15 -1.66
CA ILE A 30 -0.81 2.05 -2.59
C ILE A 30 -0.23 2.62 -3.88
N PHE A 31 0.99 2.22 -4.23
CA PHE A 31 1.67 2.62 -5.46
C PHE A 31 1.27 1.71 -6.60
N ALA A 32 0.58 2.23 -7.61
CA ALA A 32 0.11 1.42 -8.71
C ALA A 32 0.36 2.08 -10.08
N LYS A 33 0.56 1.22 -11.09
CA LYS A 33 0.47 1.58 -12.51
C LYS A 33 -0.92 1.20 -13.03
N ALA A 34 -1.39 1.88 -14.07
CA ALA A 34 -2.56 1.41 -14.81
C ALA A 34 -2.21 0.09 -15.54
N PRO A 35 -3.17 -0.87 -15.64
CA PRO A 35 -2.94 -2.15 -16.29
C PRO A 35 -2.94 -2.01 -17.82
N ILE A 36 -1.92 -1.34 -18.36
CA ILE A 36 -1.77 -1.09 -19.80
C ILE A 36 -0.89 -2.19 -20.41
N PRO A 37 -1.38 -2.93 -21.43
CA PRO A 37 -0.59 -3.95 -22.11
C PRO A 37 0.76 -3.43 -22.59
N GLY A 38 1.82 -4.19 -22.36
CA GLY A 38 3.20 -3.83 -22.71
C GLY A 38 3.88 -2.81 -21.77
N GLN A 39 3.17 -2.25 -20.78
CA GLN A 39 3.74 -1.30 -19.82
C GLN A 39 3.88 -1.87 -18.39
N VAL A 40 3.24 -3.00 -18.10
CA VAL A 40 3.27 -3.67 -16.80
C VAL A 40 3.65 -5.12 -16.95
N LYS A 41 4.38 -5.67 -15.97
CA LYS A 41 4.79 -7.08 -15.91
C LYS A 41 5.43 -7.60 -17.21
N THR A 42 6.21 -6.76 -17.88
CA THR A 42 6.86 -7.06 -19.17
C THR A 42 7.85 -8.22 -19.09
N ARG A 43 8.44 -8.47 -17.92
CA ARG A 43 9.33 -9.63 -17.68
C ARG A 43 8.59 -10.97 -17.68
N LEU A 44 7.26 -10.96 -17.61
CA LEU A 44 6.42 -12.14 -17.79
C LEU A 44 6.10 -12.41 -19.28
N CYS A 45 6.51 -11.54 -20.19
CA CYS A 45 6.23 -11.60 -21.61
C CYS A 45 7.53 -11.83 -22.43
N PRO A 46 7.75 -12.99 -23.09
CA PRO A 46 6.96 -14.19 -23.00
C PRO A 46 7.13 -14.93 -21.69
N PRO A 47 6.32 -15.93 -21.32
CA PRO A 47 5.32 -16.60 -22.13
C PRO A 47 3.91 -15.99 -22.11
N LEU A 48 3.64 -15.00 -21.21
CA LEU A 48 2.36 -14.30 -21.23
C LEU A 48 2.29 -13.33 -22.41
N THR A 49 1.09 -13.09 -22.90
CA THR A 49 0.83 -11.95 -23.79
C THR A 49 0.82 -10.66 -22.97
N PRO A 50 1.04 -9.49 -23.60
CA PRO A 50 0.94 -8.20 -22.90
C PRO A 50 -0.44 -7.98 -22.24
N ASP A 51 -1.53 -8.46 -22.85
CA ASP A 51 -2.89 -8.37 -22.29
C ASP A 51 -3.07 -9.26 -21.04
N GLU A 52 -2.54 -10.48 -21.07
CA GLU A 52 -2.55 -11.38 -19.91
C GLU A 52 -1.75 -10.80 -18.75
N ALA A 53 -0.57 -10.25 -19.01
CA ALA A 53 0.26 -9.60 -18.01
C ALA A 53 -0.41 -8.36 -17.41
N ALA A 54 -1.07 -7.54 -18.23
CA ALA A 54 -1.84 -6.37 -17.79
C ALA A 54 -3.06 -6.79 -16.95
N SER A 55 -3.79 -7.81 -17.36
CA SER A 55 -4.93 -8.36 -16.60
C SER A 55 -4.51 -8.90 -15.24
N LEU A 56 -3.39 -9.62 -15.18
CA LEU A 56 -2.80 -10.11 -13.93
C LEU A 56 -2.41 -8.96 -12.99
N HIS A 57 -1.72 -7.95 -13.54
CA HIS A 57 -1.35 -6.75 -12.77
C HIS A 57 -2.59 -6.03 -12.22
N GLY A 58 -3.63 -5.87 -13.03
CA GLY A 58 -4.91 -5.30 -12.58
C GLY A 58 -5.53 -6.07 -11.41
N SER A 59 -5.44 -7.41 -11.43
CA SER A 59 -5.88 -8.25 -10.32
C SER A 59 -5.08 -8.01 -9.04
N PHE A 60 -3.76 -7.83 -9.14
CA PHE A 60 -2.90 -7.51 -7.99
C PHE A 60 -3.21 -6.14 -7.38
N VAL A 61 -3.48 -5.13 -8.21
CA VAL A 61 -3.92 -3.81 -7.72
C VAL A 61 -5.24 -3.93 -6.96
N LEU A 62 -6.21 -4.66 -7.51
CA LEU A 62 -7.50 -4.90 -6.83
C LEU A 62 -7.31 -5.62 -5.49
N ASP A 63 -6.45 -6.64 -5.45
CA ASP A 63 -6.15 -7.37 -4.20
C ASP A 63 -5.52 -6.47 -3.15
N ALA A 64 -4.58 -5.60 -3.53
CA ALA A 64 -3.96 -4.63 -2.61
C ALA A 64 -5.00 -3.66 -2.05
N LEU A 65 -5.93 -3.17 -2.89
CA LEU A 65 -7.03 -2.30 -2.48
C LEU A 65 -8.00 -2.99 -1.51
N GLU A 66 -8.39 -4.24 -1.78
CA GLU A 66 -9.28 -5.02 -0.91
C GLU A 66 -8.63 -5.29 0.45
N ARG A 67 -7.37 -5.75 0.49
CA ARG A 67 -6.62 -5.95 1.74
C ARG A 67 -6.43 -4.66 2.54
N SER A 68 -6.24 -3.54 1.86
CA SER A 68 -6.14 -2.24 2.55
C SER A 68 -7.42 -1.86 3.29
N GLN A 69 -8.59 -2.37 2.87
CA GLN A 69 -9.85 -2.18 3.62
C GLN A 69 -9.88 -3.00 4.91
N GLU A 70 -9.27 -4.18 4.89
CA GLU A 70 -9.21 -5.06 6.07
C GLU A 70 -8.30 -4.48 7.15
N ALA A 71 -7.22 -3.81 6.76
CA ALA A 71 -6.28 -3.17 7.69
C ALA A 71 -6.98 -2.19 8.65
N GLY A 72 -7.98 -1.44 8.15
CA GLY A 72 -8.77 -0.52 8.97
C GLY A 72 -9.83 -1.19 9.86
N ARG A 73 -10.12 -2.49 9.64
CA ARG A 73 -11.16 -3.22 10.39
C ARG A 73 -10.61 -4.04 11.57
N HIS A 74 -9.33 -4.42 11.52
CA HIS A 74 -8.69 -5.31 12.50
C HIS A 74 -7.87 -4.61 13.57
N GLY A 75 -7.95 -3.28 13.69
CA GLY A 75 -7.21 -2.52 14.70
C GLY A 75 -7.96 -1.29 15.19
N SER A 76 -7.54 -0.78 16.34
CA SER A 76 -8.02 0.51 16.90
C SER A 76 -7.50 1.72 16.12
N VAL A 77 -6.82 1.52 14.98
CA VAL A 77 -6.18 2.59 14.20
C VAL A 77 -6.97 2.84 12.93
N THR A 78 -7.53 4.05 12.84
CA THR A 78 -8.19 4.50 11.61
C THR A 78 -7.13 4.88 10.56
N VAL A 79 -7.24 4.30 9.36
CA VAL A 79 -6.31 4.51 8.26
C VAL A 79 -7.03 5.15 7.08
N GLU A 80 -6.55 6.29 6.60
CA GLU A 80 -6.99 6.85 5.32
C GLU A 80 -6.20 6.20 4.18
N ARG A 81 -6.89 5.82 3.11
CA ARG A 81 -6.31 5.07 2.00
C ARG A 81 -6.15 5.94 0.77
N PHE A 82 -4.97 5.86 0.17
CA PHE A 82 -4.60 6.57 -1.05
C PHE A 82 -4.14 5.59 -2.11
N LEU A 83 -4.48 5.88 -3.35
CA LEU A 83 -3.94 5.20 -4.53
C LEU A 83 -3.05 6.18 -5.27
N ALA A 84 -1.74 5.96 -5.20
CA ALA A 84 -0.74 6.75 -5.89
C ALA A 84 -0.60 6.24 -7.33
N CYS A 85 -1.10 7.05 -8.26
CA CYS A 85 -1.25 6.73 -9.67
C CYS A 85 0.01 7.08 -10.45
N ALA A 86 0.70 6.08 -11.01
CA ALA A 86 1.80 6.31 -11.95
C ALA A 86 1.28 6.92 -13.26
N PRO A 87 2.09 7.69 -13.99
CA PRO A 87 1.69 8.22 -15.31
C PRO A 87 1.31 7.09 -16.30
N PRO A 88 0.24 7.28 -17.09
CA PRO A 88 -0.70 8.41 -17.11
C PRO A 88 -1.69 8.35 -15.93
N ALA A 89 -1.58 9.31 -15.00
CA ALA A 89 -2.33 9.30 -13.74
C ALA A 89 -3.84 9.58 -13.89
N ASP A 90 -4.28 10.01 -15.06
CA ASP A 90 -5.67 10.27 -15.43
C ASP A 90 -6.33 9.09 -16.15
N HIS A 91 -5.64 7.92 -16.24
CA HIS A 91 -6.19 6.71 -16.82
C HIS A 91 -7.50 6.31 -16.13
N VAL A 92 -8.52 5.93 -16.91
CA VAL A 92 -9.88 5.59 -16.42
C VAL A 92 -9.88 4.52 -15.33
N PHE A 93 -8.93 3.59 -15.35
CA PHE A 93 -8.76 2.57 -14.32
C PHE A 93 -8.70 3.16 -12.91
N PHE A 94 -7.92 4.23 -12.72
CA PHE A 94 -7.77 4.84 -11.39
C PHE A 94 -9.06 5.49 -10.89
N LYS A 95 -9.83 6.14 -11.77
CA LYS A 95 -11.16 6.68 -11.43
C LYS A 95 -12.13 5.61 -10.99
N ILE A 96 -12.14 4.46 -11.70
CA ILE A 96 -12.96 3.31 -11.31
C ILE A 96 -12.53 2.78 -9.94
N MET A 97 -11.22 2.73 -9.64
CA MET A 97 -10.72 2.29 -8.33
C MET A 97 -11.12 3.25 -7.22
N GLU A 98 -11.02 4.55 -7.45
CA GLU A 98 -11.46 5.59 -6.51
C GLU A 98 -12.92 5.41 -6.11
N GLU A 99 -13.79 5.28 -7.10
CA GLU A 99 -15.24 5.13 -6.88
C GLU A 99 -15.61 3.82 -6.16
N ARG A 100 -15.00 2.69 -6.59
CA ARG A 100 -15.34 1.36 -6.07
C ARG A 100 -14.76 1.10 -4.68
N HIS A 101 -13.54 1.52 -4.44
CA HIS A 101 -12.82 1.20 -3.21
C HIS A 101 -12.79 2.35 -2.20
N LYS A 102 -13.36 3.52 -2.56
CA LYS A 102 -13.40 4.72 -1.70
C LYS A 102 -11.99 5.09 -1.22
N VAL A 103 -11.03 5.11 -2.15
CA VAL A 103 -9.66 5.58 -1.93
C VAL A 103 -9.49 6.98 -2.52
N ARG A 104 -8.56 7.76 -1.99
CA ARG A 104 -8.19 9.06 -2.56
C ARG A 104 -7.07 8.87 -3.57
N LEU A 105 -7.15 9.56 -4.70
CA LEU A 105 -6.07 9.50 -5.69
C LEU A 105 -4.95 10.49 -5.34
N LEU A 106 -3.71 10.05 -5.51
CA LEU A 106 -2.50 10.86 -5.52
C LEU A 106 -1.81 10.69 -6.88
N ARG A 107 -1.17 11.74 -7.41
CA ARG A 107 -0.33 11.62 -8.59
C ARG A 107 1.09 11.27 -8.16
N GLN A 108 1.68 10.25 -8.77
CA GLN A 108 3.12 10.03 -8.64
C GLN A 108 3.85 11.06 -9.50
N THR A 109 4.64 11.92 -8.85
CA THR A 109 5.44 12.96 -9.50
C THR A 109 6.92 12.77 -9.19
N GLY A 110 7.78 12.89 -10.20
CA GLY A 110 9.21 12.74 -10.08
C GLY A 110 9.81 11.80 -11.13
N ASP A 111 11.10 11.95 -11.35
CA ASP A 111 11.83 11.28 -12.42
C ASP A 111 12.13 9.81 -12.09
N ASP A 112 12.34 9.49 -10.82
CA ASP A 112 12.59 8.14 -10.34
C ASP A 112 11.60 7.71 -9.24
N LEU A 113 11.64 6.44 -8.86
CA LEU A 113 10.76 5.87 -7.85
C LEU A 113 10.96 6.51 -6.47
N GLY A 114 12.20 6.84 -6.11
CA GLY A 114 12.51 7.46 -4.81
C GLY A 114 11.93 8.85 -4.69
N VAL A 115 12.08 9.68 -5.72
CA VAL A 115 11.46 11.01 -5.77
C VAL A 115 9.95 10.91 -5.68
N ARG A 116 9.33 9.95 -6.38
CA ARG A 116 7.88 9.71 -6.33
C ARG A 116 7.40 9.30 -4.94
N MET A 117 8.14 8.43 -4.26
CA MET A 117 7.82 8.01 -2.88
C MET A 117 7.98 9.17 -1.90
N ASP A 118 9.05 9.94 -1.99
CA ASP A 118 9.28 11.12 -1.16
C ASP A 118 8.17 12.17 -1.33
N GLN A 119 7.77 12.45 -2.58
CA GLN A 119 6.69 13.41 -2.85
C GLN A 119 5.33 12.93 -2.29
N ALA A 120 4.99 11.65 -2.49
CA ALA A 120 3.75 11.09 -1.92
C ALA A 120 3.74 11.13 -0.39
N CYS A 121 4.88 10.85 0.26
CA CYS A 121 5.02 11.02 1.71
C CYS A 121 4.82 12.48 2.14
N LYS A 122 5.50 13.43 1.49
CA LYS A 122 5.37 14.86 1.79
C LYS A 122 3.93 15.34 1.67
N GLU A 123 3.22 14.89 0.64
CA GLU A 123 1.83 15.27 0.42
C GLU A 123 0.92 14.79 1.56
N VAL A 124 1.01 13.54 1.99
CA VAL A 124 0.18 13.04 3.09
C VAL A 124 0.56 13.66 4.44
N PHE A 125 1.84 13.88 4.70
CA PHE A 125 2.25 14.58 5.92
C PHE A 125 1.77 16.04 5.94
N ALA A 126 1.80 16.74 4.80
CA ALA A 126 1.24 18.09 4.66
C ALA A 126 -0.28 18.12 4.89
N LEU A 127 -1.00 17.04 4.59
CA LEU A 127 -2.41 16.87 4.93
C LEU A 127 -2.65 16.61 6.43
N GLY A 128 -1.59 16.47 7.24
CA GLY A 128 -1.66 16.33 8.70
C GLY A 128 -1.68 14.89 9.22
N TYR A 129 -1.41 13.88 8.37
CA TYR A 129 -1.21 12.51 8.84
C TYR A 129 0.11 12.41 9.59
N GLN A 130 0.14 11.59 10.64
CA GLN A 130 1.31 11.43 11.52
C GLN A 130 2.17 10.22 11.13
N ARG A 131 1.61 9.31 10.33
CA ARG A 131 2.28 8.10 9.83
C ARG A 131 1.90 7.89 8.37
N ALA A 132 2.86 7.49 7.57
CA ALA A 132 2.66 7.13 6.18
C ALA A 132 3.20 5.73 5.92
N LEU A 133 2.39 4.86 5.33
CA LEU A 133 2.82 3.58 4.77
C LEU A 133 2.72 3.66 3.26
N LEU A 134 3.81 3.34 2.55
CA LEU A 134 3.78 3.13 1.11
C LEU A 134 3.91 1.64 0.84
N VAL A 135 3.07 1.13 -0.06
CA VAL A 135 2.99 -0.30 -0.38
C VAL A 135 2.93 -0.48 -1.89
N GLY A 136 3.74 -1.40 -2.41
CA GLY A 136 3.64 -1.88 -3.78
C GLY A 136 2.45 -2.82 -3.99
N THR A 137 2.19 -3.17 -5.24
CA THR A 137 1.12 -4.12 -5.63
C THR A 137 1.65 -5.49 -6.05
N ASP A 138 2.96 -5.67 -6.02
CA ASP A 138 3.62 -6.85 -6.61
C ASP A 138 3.69 -8.07 -5.67
N VAL A 139 3.16 -7.96 -4.44
CA VAL A 139 3.03 -9.04 -3.45
C VAL A 139 1.56 -9.41 -3.24
N PRO A 140 0.93 -10.18 -4.15
CA PRO A 140 -0.50 -10.51 -4.06
C PRO A 140 -0.86 -11.46 -2.90
N SER A 141 0.11 -12.08 -2.24
CA SER A 141 -0.08 -12.89 -1.04
C SER A 141 0.13 -12.14 0.28
N LEU A 142 0.40 -10.81 0.23
CA LEU A 142 0.70 -10.00 1.42
C LEU A 142 -0.43 -10.06 2.45
N PRO A 143 -0.20 -10.51 3.70
CA PRO A 143 -1.24 -10.53 4.72
C PRO A 143 -1.71 -9.12 5.09
N ALA A 144 -3.02 -8.91 5.18
CA ALA A 144 -3.59 -7.61 5.58
C ALA A 144 -3.12 -7.17 6.99
N SER A 145 -2.80 -8.13 7.86
CA SER A 145 -2.26 -7.86 9.21
C SER A 145 -0.93 -7.10 9.19
N TYR A 146 -0.13 -7.19 8.11
CA TYR A 146 1.15 -6.50 8.03
C TYR A 146 1.01 -4.98 7.97
N TYR A 147 -0.08 -4.47 7.41
CA TYR A 147 -0.37 -3.03 7.47
C TYR A 147 -0.57 -2.55 8.91
N GLY A 148 -1.39 -3.27 9.69
CA GLY A 148 -1.61 -2.96 11.10
C GLY A 148 -0.34 -3.09 11.95
N GLN A 149 0.46 -4.14 11.70
CA GLN A 149 1.76 -4.33 12.35
C GLN A 149 2.71 -3.17 12.06
N ALA A 150 2.82 -2.74 10.79
CA ALA A 150 3.66 -1.62 10.41
C ALA A 150 3.26 -0.32 11.13
N ILE A 151 1.97 -0.02 11.18
CA ILE A 151 1.45 1.16 11.89
C ILE A 151 1.76 1.09 13.38
N SER A 152 1.60 -0.09 13.99
CA SER A 152 1.90 -0.31 15.41
C SER A 152 3.40 -0.14 15.69
N LEU A 153 4.27 -0.68 14.85
CA LEU A 153 5.72 -0.55 14.97
C LEU A 153 6.18 0.91 14.84
N LEU A 154 5.49 1.72 14.04
CA LEU A 154 5.76 3.16 13.96
C LEU A 154 5.41 3.93 15.25
N ALA A 155 4.81 3.33 16.27
CA ALA A 155 4.71 3.96 17.58
C ALA A 155 6.11 4.20 18.17
N ASP A 156 7.00 3.21 18.07
CA ASP A 156 8.32 3.21 18.72
C ASP A 156 9.51 3.26 17.74
N HIS A 157 9.27 3.21 16.43
CA HIS A 157 10.29 3.23 15.37
C HIS A 157 10.07 4.40 14.42
N ASP A 158 11.14 4.90 13.80
CA ASP A 158 11.09 5.98 12.81
C ASP A 158 10.80 5.46 11.41
N LEU A 159 11.22 4.22 11.14
CA LEU A 159 11.15 3.54 9.87
C LEU A 159 10.70 2.09 10.06
N VAL A 160 9.80 1.62 9.21
CA VAL A 160 9.43 0.21 9.08
C VAL A 160 9.65 -0.22 7.63
N LEU A 161 10.37 -1.32 7.42
CA LEU A 161 10.60 -1.90 6.10
C LEU A 161 10.02 -3.31 6.03
N GLY A 162 9.33 -3.63 4.94
CA GLY A 162 8.92 -4.98 4.56
C GLY A 162 9.76 -5.45 3.37
N PRO A 163 10.83 -6.23 3.58
CA PRO A 163 11.73 -6.65 2.52
C PRO A 163 11.04 -7.56 1.49
N SER A 164 11.44 -7.48 0.22
CA SER A 164 11.09 -8.43 -0.84
C SER A 164 12.30 -9.28 -1.23
N LEU A 165 12.02 -10.46 -1.83
CA LEU A 165 13.08 -11.42 -2.18
C LEU A 165 13.98 -10.94 -3.32
N ASP A 166 13.52 -10.00 -4.13
CA ASP A 166 14.26 -9.38 -5.23
C ASP A 166 15.35 -8.38 -4.77
N GLY A 167 15.46 -8.15 -3.44
CA GLY A 167 16.38 -7.16 -2.87
C GLY A 167 15.78 -5.75 -2.75
N GLY A 168 14.48 -5.60 -3.02
CA GLY A 168 13.69 -4.40 -2.76
C GLY A 168 12.94 -4.46 -1.43
N TYR A 169 11.85 -3.72 -1.37
CA TYR A 169 10.87 -3.80 -0.28
C TYR A 169 9.45 -3.58 -0.81
N TYR A 170 8.51 -4.36 -0.30
CA TYR A 170 7.10 -4.25 -0.64
C TYR A 170 6.38 -3.17 0.18
N LEU A 171 6.97 -2.78 1.31
CA LEU A 171 6.40 -1.78 2.23
C LEU A 171 7.51 -0.91 2.82
N ILE A 172 7.25 0.40 2.89
CA ILE A 172 8.03 1.34 3.68
C ILE A 172 7.07 2.20 4.52
N GLY A 173 7.31 2.29 5.83
CA GLY A 173 6.54 3.08 6.78
C GLY A 173 7.39 4.15 7.43
N LEU A 174 6.85 5.37 7.58
CA LEU A 174 7.55 6.55 8.10
C LEU A 174 6.67 7.33 9.08
N LYS A 175 7.28 7.95 10.12
CA LYS A 175 6.65 8.92 11.04
C LYS A 175 6.73 10.36 10.58
N ARG A 176 7.62 10.67 9.65
CA ARG A 176 7.90 12.02 9.14
C ARG A 176 8.54 11.93 7.77
N PRO A 177 8.54 12.99 6.97
CA PRO A 177 9.30 13.00 5.73
C PRO A 177 10.80 12.82 6.00
N ILE A 178 11.45 11.94 5.24
CA ILE A 178 12.90 11.66 5.31
C ILE A 178 13.46 11.62 3.88
N PRO A 179 13.63 12.78 3.21
CA PRO A 179 14.04 12.82 1.81
C PRO A 179 15.37 12.13 1.55
N ASP A 180 16.31 12.21 2.50
CA ASP A 180 17.66 11.63 2.34
C ASP A 180 17.66 10.10 2.28
N LEU A 181 16.59 9.47 2.80
CA LEU A 181 16.42 8.02 2.74
C LEU A 181 16.27 7.52 1.30
N PHE A 182 15.67 8.32 0.43
CA PHE A 182 15.37 7.97 -0.96
C PHE A 182 16.43 8.40 -1.99
N ARG A 183 17.34 9.32 -1.61
CA ARG A 183 18.33 9.87 -2.54
C ARG A 183 19.45 8.89 -2.85
N GLY A 184 19.87 8.80 -4.15
CA GLY A 184 21.02 8.02 -4.57
C GLY A 184 20.86 6.52 -4.34
N ILE A 185 19.65 6.02 -4.32
CA ILE A 185 19.32 4.58 -4.35
C ILE A 185 19.22 4.16 -5.83
N PRO A 186 19.91 3.11 -6.27
CA PRO A 186 19.78 2.56 -7.61
C PRO A 186 18.48 1.74 -7.71
N TRP A 187 17.37 2.44 -7.96
CA TRP A 187 16.03 1.83 -8.02
C TRP A 187 15.96 0.71 -9.06
N SER A 188 15.13 -0.29 -8.81
CA SER A 188 14.91 -1.48 -9.64
C SER A 188 16.12 -2.41 -9.69
N THR A 189 16.95 -2.42 -8.65
CA THR A 189 18.05 -3.36 -8.45
C THR A 189 17.91 -4.10 -7.12
N ASP A 190 18.66 -5.18 -6.94
CA ASP A 190 18.77 -5.94 -5.70
C ASP A 190 19.46 -5.18 -4.55
N GLN A 191 20.00 -4.01 -4.84
CA GLN A 191 20.69 -3.14 -3.87
C GLN A 191 19.77 -2.17 -3.13
N VAL A 192 18.47 -2.11 -3.52
CA VAL A 192 17.52 -1.12 -2.95
C VAL A 192 17.36 -1.30 -1.44
N PHE A 193 17.04 -2.49 -0.97
CA PHE A 193 16.85 -2.76 0.47
C PHE A 193 18.15 -2.60 1.27
N PRO A 194 19.28 -3.23 0.89
CA PRO A 194 20.53 -3.07 1.65
C PRO A 194 20.99 -1.60 1.74
N LEU A 195 20.92 -0.84 0.65
CA LEU A 195 21.35 0.57 0.66
C LEU A 195 20.37 1.46 1.45
N THR A 196 19.07 1.22 1.37
CA THR A 196 18.07 1.94 2.18
C THR A 196 18.34 1.70 3.66
N ARG A 197 18.66 0.46 4.06
CA ARG A 197 18.98 0.10 5.43
C ARG A 197 20.27 0.78 5.92
N THR A 198 21.33 0.76 5.11
CA THR A 198 22.60 1.47 5.42
C THR A 198 22.37 2.98 5.61
N LYS A 199 21.54 3.58 4.74
CA LYS A 199 21.16 5.00 4.90
C LYS A 199 20.37 5.26 6.17
N ALA A 200 19.43 4.39 6.52
CA ALA A 200 18.66 4.50 7.75
C ALA A 200 19.58 4.46 8.98
N GLU A 201 20.56 3.57 8.99
CA GLU A 201 21.58 3.46 10.04
C GLU A 201 22.43 4.74 10.12
N ALA A 202 22.90 5.26 8.97
CA ALA A 202 23.67 6.50 8.90
C ALA A 202 22.89 7.74 9.36
N LEU A 203 21.56 7.74 9.15
CA LEU A 203 20.65 8.79 9.61
C LEU A 203 20.21 8.61 11.07
N GLY A 204 20.67 7.58 11.77
CA GLY A 204 20.31 7.27 13.14
C GLY A 204 18.84 6.87 13.34
N LEU A 205 18.20 6.34 12.30
CA LEU A 205 16.78 5.97 12.36
C LEU A 205 16.58 4.65 13.10
N LYS A 206 15.69 4.64 14.07
CA LYS A 206 15.23 3.41 14.70
C LYS A 206 14.35 2.64 13.71
N THR A 207 14.89 1.55 13.17
CA THR A 207 14.25 0.77 12.09
C THR A 207 13.68 -0.55 12.62
N ALA A 208 12.44 -0.89 12.21
CA ALA A 208 11.85 -2.20 12.37
C ALA A 208 11.68 -2.91 11.02
N LEU A 209 11.74 -4.24 11.04
CA LEU A 209 11.53 -5.06 9.85
C LEU A 209 10.27 -5.91 10.01
N LEU A 210 9.50 -6.01 8.93
CA LEU A 210 8.45 -7.01 8.75
C LEU A 210 9.05 -8.28 8.11
N PRO A 211 8.32 -9.41 8.13
CA PRO A 211 8.75 -10.61 7.43
C PRO A 211 8.98 -10.35 5.93
N THR A 212 9.99 -11.01 5.36
CA THR A 212 10.25 -10.95 3.92
C THR A 212 9.14 -11.64 3.14
N CYS A 213 8.72 -11.03 2.04
CA CYS A 213 7.70 -11.57 1.14
C CYS A 213 8.27 -11.77 -0.28
N ARG A 214 7.62 -12.65 -1.05
CA ARG A 214 7.92 -12.82 -2.47
C ARG A 214 7.08 -11.82 -3.28
N ASP A 215 7.75 -11.03 -4.08
CA ASP A 215 7.16 -10.27 -5.18
C ASP A 215 7.04 -11.13 -6.44
N VAL A 216 6.26 -10.71 -7.41
CA VAL A 216 5.99 -11.46 -8.63
C VAL A 216 6.42 -10.64 -9.84
N ASP A 217 7.65 -10.83 -10.28
CA ASP A 217 8.22 -10.13 -11.42
C ASP A 217 8.64 -11.05 -12.56
N THR A 218 8.96 -12.31 -12.26
CA THR A 218 9.43 -13.29 -13.22
C THR A 218 8.46 -14.48 -13.34
N LEU A 219 8.67 -15.32 -14.35
CA LEU A 219 7.90 -16.55 -14.50
C LEU A 219 8.07 -17.50 -13.32
N ASP A 220 9.28 -17.58 -12.76
CA ASP A 220 9.57 -18.43 -11.60
C ASP A 220 8.81 -17.95 -10.36
N ASP A 221 8.72 -16.64 -10.15
CA ASP A 221 7.90 -16.06 -9.08
C ASP A 221 6.42 -16.38 -9.28
N LEU A 222 5.94 -16.27 -10.51
CA LEU A 222 4.56 -16.59 -10.88
C LEU A 222 4.24 -18.06 -10.57
N LEU A 223 5.12 -18.98 -10.96
CA LEU A 223 4.94 -20.42 -10.72
C LEU A 223 5.01 -20.77 -9.23
N ALA A 224 5.90 -20.13 -8.49
CA ALA A 224 5.98 -20.29 -7.03
C ALA A 224 4.67 -19.82 -6.36
N LEU A 225 4.09 -18.70 -6.83
CA LEU A 225 2.88 -18.11 -6.29
C LEU A 225 1.64 -19.01 -6.44
N VAL A 226 1.55 -19.84 -7.48
CA VAL A 226 0.40 -20.75 -7.71
C VAL A 226 0.11 -21.63 -6.49
N ASN A 227 1.15 -21.99 -5.73
CA ASN A 227 1.07 -22.85 -4.56
C ASN A 227 1.06 -22.08 -3.23
N GLU A 228 1.16 -20.76 -3.26
CA GLU A 228 1.16 -19.94 -2.04
C GLU A 228 -0.24 -19.85 -1.41
N LYS A 229 -0.26 -19.81 -0.08
CA LYS A 229 -1.47 -19.50 0.70
C LYS A 229 -1.69 -17.99 0.79
N GLY A 230 -2.94 -17.57 0.97
CA GLY A 230 -3.27 -16.16 1.18
C GLY A 230 -3.58 -15.37 -0.08
N LEU A 231 -3.62 -16.02 -1.24
CA LEU A 231 -4.11 -15.40 -2.48
C LEU A 231 -5.61 -15.17 -2.42
N SER A 232 -6.08 -14.07 -3.01
CA SER A 232 -7.49 -13.88 -3.28
C SER A 232 -7.98 -14.93 -4.28
N ALA A 233 -9.28 -15.22 -4.27
CA ALA A 233 -9.89 -16.13 -5.25
C ALA A 233 -9.66 -15.63 -6.69
N ARG A 234 -9.64 -14.32 -6.91
CA ARG A 234 -9.37 -13.68 -8.20
C ARG A 234 -7.97 -14.00 -8.69
N SER A 235 -6.94 -13.69 -7.90
CA SER A 235 -5.55 -13.94 -8.26
C SER A 235 -5.25 -15.43 -8.37
N ALA A 236 -5.76 -16.26 -7.46
CA ALA A 236 -5.61 -17.71 -7.55
C ALA A 236 -6.22 -18.29 -8.83
N ASN A 237 -7.38 -17.82 -9.27
CA ASN A 237 -8.01 -18.27 -10.52
C ASN A 237 -7.23 -17.79 -11.75
N ALA A 238 -6.83 -16.53 -11.77
CA ALA A 238 -6.00 -15.99 -12.87
C ALA A 238 -4.70 -16.79 -13.03
N LEU A 239 -4.02 -17.07 -11.92
CA LEU A 239 -2.78 -17.83 -11.92
C LEU A 239 -2.97 -19.29 -12.38
N ARG A 240 -4.02 -19.98 -11.94
CA ARG A 240 -4.30 -21.35 -12.38
C ARG A 240 -4.58 -21.42 -13.89
N LEU A 241 -5.34 -20.46 -14.41
CA LEU A 241 -5.61 -20.38 -15.85
C LEU A 241 -4.33 -20.15 -16.66
N LEU A 242 -3.47 -19.24 -16.19
CA LEU A 242 -2.18 -18.98 -16.82
C LEU A 242 -1.26 -20.21 -16.74
N ALA A 243 -1.12 -20.83 -15.57
CA ALA A 243 -0.31 -22.01 -15.37
C ALA A 243 -0.75 -23.18 -16.27
N SER A 244 -2.05 -23.44 -16.39
CA SER A 244 -2.58 -24.50 -17.27
C SER A 244 -2.25 -24.26 -18.73
N ARG A 245 -2.33 -23.01 -19.21
CA ARG A 245 -1.95 -22.62 -20.58
C ARG A 245 -0.45 -22.76 -20.84
N LEU A 246 0.38 -22.41 -19.88
CA LEU A 246 1.83 -22.57 -19.99
C LEU A 246 2.21 -24.05 -20.10
N GLN A 247 1.63 -24.92 -19.28
CA GLN A 247 1.85 -26.36 -19.36
C GLN A 247 1.38 -26.98 -20.70
N SER A 248 0.34 -26.47 -21.31
CA SER A 248 -0.12 -26.94 -22.63
C SER A 248 0.80 -26.52 -23.77
N ARG A 249 1.44 -25.34 -23.67
CA ARG A 249 2.40 -24.83 -24.68
C ARG A 249 3.77 -25.51 -24.63
N THR A 250 4.17 -26.11 -23.51
CA THR A 250 5.44 -26.83 -23.35
C THR A 250 5.34 -28.30 -23.80
N ARG A 251 4.14 -28.80 -24.12
CA ARG A 251 3.90 -30.17 -24.60
C ARG A 251 3.74 -30.30 -26.10
N THR A 252 3.79 -29.20 -26.84
CA THR A 252 3.80 -29.11 -28.28
C THR A 252 5.16 -28.66 -28.78
#